data_29183809a433669fce667e57e2d0b499
#
_entry.id   29183809a433669fce667e57e2d0b499
#
_cell.length_a   1.000
_cell.length_b   1.000
_cell.length_c   1.000
_cell.angle_alpha   90.00
_cell.angle_beta   90.00
_cell.angle_gamma   90.00
#
_symmetry.space_group_name_H-M   'P 1'
#
loop_
_entity.id
_entity.type
_entity.pdbx_description
1 polymer ?
#
loop_
_entity_poly.entity_id
_entity_poly.type
_entity_poly.pdbx_seq_one_letter_code
_entity_poly.pdbx_strand_id
1 'polypeptide(L)'
;MEQSPRAELEESMQYHHPEKTLAELPGGQEIADEMLAPFFGTDVRTYREIKGAFAERARRCARELLESVRFARFVDRLPFEPGSTVVGLGDSITDDAQSWLEILRHLLAERRPEDGIELLNAGISGDTTSGLLGRFLDLLERDPAWIIILIGTNDVAFVRDPRTKSLVSREETDKNLRTLRDLTEALSEARLVWMTPPPAIEARVVESSSLCEPTWRNADLAEVAKLVRGVAGEDTLVDLWEAFGDPPEPELLLPDGLHPSLAGQRAIAAALVEQLGYRR
;
A
#
# COMPACT_ATOMS: atom_id res chain seq x y z
N MET A 1 18.22 7.87 -19.81
CA MET A 1 18.22 9.34 -19.60
C MET A 1 18.45 9.55 -18.12
N GLU A 2 19.45 10.34 -17.72
CA GLU A 2 19.61 10.71 -16.32
C GLU A 2 18.36 11.45 -15.84
N GLN A 3 17.78 11.02 -14.74
CA GLN A 3 16.67 11.72 -14.08
C GLN A 3 17.18 13.09 -13.59
N SER A 4 16.29 14.07 -13.52
CA SER A 4 16.69 15.34 -12.93
C SER A 4 16.82 15.17 -11.40
N PRO A 5 17.72 15.93 -10.72
CA PRO A 5 17.86 15.86 -9.27
C PRO A 5 16.53 16.08 -8.52
N ARG A 6 15.62 16.84 -9.10
CA ARG A 6 14.27 17.05 -8.55
C ARG A 6 13.41 15.78 -8.65
N ALA A 7 13.50 15.04 -9.76
CA ALA A 7 12.74 13.80 -9.93
C ALA A 7 13.24 12.70 -9.00
N GLU A 8 14.55 12.58 -8.82
CA GLU A 8 15.14 11.64 -7.85
C GLU A 8 14.72 11.96 -6.41
N LEU A 9 14.67 13.23 -6.04
CA LEU A 9 14.18 13.67 -4.74
C LEU A 9 12.70 13.33 -4.55
N GLU A 10 11.86 13.60 -5.55
CA GLU A 10 10.42 13.27 -5.50
C GLU A 10 10.20 11.76 -5.36
N GLU A 11 10.91 10.94 -6.12
CA GLU A 11 10.85 9.49 -6.03
C GLU A 11 11.30 8.99 -4.64
N SER A 12 12.40 9.52 -4.12
CA SER A 12 12.87 9.18 -2.78
C SER A 12 11.81 9.53 -1.72
N MET A 13 11.23 10.71 -1.76
CA MET A 13 10.21 11.15 -0.80
C MET A 13 8.86 10.43 -0.98
N GLN A 14 8.59 9.85 -2.14
CA GLN A 14 7.36 9.10 -2.40
C GLN A 14 7.34 7.76 -1.67
N TYR A 15 8.49 7.09 -1.56
CA TYR A 15 8.60 5.72 -1.08
C TYR A 15 9.43 5.54 0.20
N HIS A 16 10.02 6.59 0.74
CA HIS A 16 10.81 6.49 1.97
C HIS A 16 10.23 7.40 3.05
N HIS A 17 9.76 6.79 4.11
CA HIS A 17 9.13 7.45 5.24
C HIS A 17 9.88 7.09 6.53
N PRO A 18 11.09 7.67 6.76
CA PRO A 18 11.92 7.34 7.91
C PRO A 18 11.21 7.63 9.25
N GLU A 19 10.27 8.56 9.27
CA GLU A 19 9.45 8.87 10.44
C GLU A 19 8.67 7.66 10.95
N LYS A 20 8.23 6.75 10.09
CA LYS A 20 7.49 5.54 10.49
C LYS A 20 8.35 4.60 11.34
N THR A 21 9.63 4.46 10.98
CA THR A 21 10.59 3.63 11.74
C THR A 21 11.15 4.36 12.95
N LEU A 22 11.40 5.67 12.83
CA LEU A 22 11.95 6.48 13.91
C LEU A 22 10.94 6.72 15.03
N ALA A 23 9.63 6.73 14.73
CA ALA A 23 8.57 6.86 15.73
C ALA A 23 8.55 5.69 16.73
N GLU A 24 9.10 4.53 16.36
CA GLU A 24 9.23 3.35 17.24
C GLU A 24 10.38 3.48 18.26
N LEU A 25 11.28 4.46 18.08
CA LEU A 25 12.37 4.68 19.01
C LEU A 25 11.89 5.39 20.27
N PRO A 26 12.48 5.09 21.46
CA PRO A 26 12.20 5.81 22.71
C PRO A 26 12.42 7.32 22.52
N GLY A 27 11.35 8.11 22.64
CA GLY A 27 11.37 9.57 22.37
C GLY A 27 11.03 9.96 20.93
N GLY A 28 10.71 9.01 20.06
CA GLY A 28 10.20 9.24 18.70
C GLY A 28 8.76 9.70 18.72
N GLN A 29 8.50 10.92 19.18
CA GLN A 29 7.24 11.63 18.96
C GLN A 29 7.33 12.35 17.63
N GLU A 30 6.19 12.84 17.09
CA GLU A 30 6.08 13.49 15.79
C GLU A 30 7.37 14.15 15.28
N ILE A 31 8.00 13.52 14.28
CA ILE A 31 9.23 14.07 13.70
C ILE A 31 8.84 15.20 12.76
N ALA A 32 9.25 16.41 13.12
CA ALA A 32 8.94 17.61 12.36
C ALA A 32 9.59 17.59 10.97
N ASP A 33 8.95 18.23 9.98
CA ASP A 33 9.49 18.39 8.62
C ASP A 33 10.91 18.98 8.63
N GLU A 34 11.25 19.81 9.63
CA GLU A 34 12.56 20.42 9.86
C GLU A 34 13.64 19.36 10.14
N MET A 35 13.26 18.22 10.70
CA MET A 35 14.15 17.09 10.96
C MET A 35 14.21 16.13 9.76
N LEU A 36 13.12 16.00 9.03
CA LEU A 36 13.03 15.07 7.87
C LEU A 36 13.68 15.63 6.61
N ALA A 37 13.51 16.90 6.30
CA ALA A 37 14.04 17.50 5.08
C ALA A 37 15.57 17.26 4.89
N PRO A 38 16.42 17.35 5.93
CA PRO A 38 17.85 17.03 5.81
C PRO A 38 18.16 15.57 5.45
N PHE A 39 17.32 14.60 5.85
CA PHE A 39 17.50 13.19 5.45
C PHE A 39 17.41 13.03 3.92
N PHE A 40 16.61 13.87 3.28
CA PHE A 40 16.46 13.89 1.83
C PHE A 40 17.40 14.87 1.13
N GLY A 41 18.36 15.45 1.85
CA GLY A 41 19.31 16.39 1.28
C GLY A 41 18.68 17.69 0.75
N THR A 42 17.52 18.10 1.31
CA THR A 42 16.76 19.26 0.84
C THR A 42 16.43 20.24 1.99
N ASP A 43 15.92 21.42 1.65
CA ASP A 43 15.40 22.37 2.62
C ASP A 43 13.92 22.11 2.94
N VAL A 44 13.47 22.59 4.09
CA VAL A 44 12.10 22.38 4.62
C VAL A 44 11.01 22.90 3.67
N ARG A 45 11.27 23.99 2.96
CA ARG A 45 10.31 24.56 2.01
C ARG A 45 10.09 23.61 0.84
N THR A 46 11.18 23.16 0.22
CA THR A 46 11.15 22.21 -0.90
C THR A 46 10.51 20.89 -0.45
N TYR A 47 10.85 20.41 0.75
CA TYR A 47 10.23 19.20 1.34
C TYR A 47 8.71 19.35 1.45
N ARG A 48 8.22 20.45 2.02
CA ARG A 48 6.78 20.72 2.17
C ARG A 48 6.07 20.92 0.84
N GLU A 49 6.73 21.55 -0.13
CA GLU A 49 6.18 21.70 -1.49
C GLU A 49 5.95 20.33 -2.15
N ILE A 50 6.89 19.39 -2.03
CA ILE A 50 6.76 18.03 -2.57
C ILE A 50 5.66 17.25 -1.84
N LYS A 51 5.64 17.24 -0.50
CA LYS A 51 4.57 16.63 0.29
C LYS A 51 3.19 17.16 -0.10
N GLY A 52 3.07 18.47 -0.23
CA GLY A 52 1.83 19.13 -0.66
C GLY A 52 1.40 18.71 -2.05
N ALA A 53 2.35 18.52 -2.98
CA ALA A 53 2.07 18.05 -4.34
C ALA A 53 1.56 16.61 -4.36
N PHE A 54 2.09 15.71 -3.52
CA PHE A 54 1.56 14.35 -3.38
C PHE A 54 0.12 14.36 -2.85
N ALA A 55 -0.13 15.07 -1.75
CA ALA A 55 -1.46 15.19 -1.17
C ALA A 55 -2.48 15.77 -2.16
N GLU A 56 -2.09 16.78 -2.97
CA GLU A 56 -2.99 17.37 -3.97
C GLU A 56 -3.28 16.40 -5.13
N ARG A 57 -2.31 15.57 -5.54
CA ARG A 57 -2.54 14.51 -6.54
C ARG A 57 -3.52 13.46 -6.04
N ALA A 58 -3.35 12.97 -4.80
CA ALA A 58 -4.28 12.03 -4.17
C ALA A 58 -5.69 12.63 -4.03
N ARG A 59 -5.79 13.89 -3.58
CA ARG A 59 -7.06 14.62 -3.47
C ARG A 59 -7.76 14.77 -4.82
N ARG A 60 -7.03 15.09 -5.88
CA ARG A 60 -7.60 15.18 -7.23
C ARG A 60 -8.16 13.84 -7.68
N CYS A 61 -7.44 12.74 -7.47
CA CYS A 61 -7.94 11.39 -7.76
C CYS A 61 -9.25 11.08 -7.00
N ALA A 62 -9.33 11.47 -5.72
CA ALA A 62 -10.54 11.28 -4.93
C ALA A 62 -11.72 12.07 -5.53
N ARG A 63 -11.52 13.34 -5.92
CA ARG A 63 -12.56 14.17 -6.54
C ARG A 63 -13.02 13.61 -7.88
N GLU A 64 -12.09 13.16 -8.75
CA GLU A 64 -12.43 12.53 -10.02
C GLU A 64 -13.29 11.26 -9.81
N LEU A 65 -12.99 10.43 -8.82
CA LEU A 65 -13.81 9.27 -8.47
C LEU A 65 -15.22 9.68 -8.01
N LEU A 66 -15.32 10.76 -7.21
CA LEU A 66 -16.60 11.27 -6.70
C LEU A 66 -17.50 11.93 -7.76
N GLU A 67 -17.00 12.23 -8.96
CA GLU A 67 -17.84 12.65 -10.09
C GLU A 67 -18.89 11.58 -10.44
N SER A 68 -18.61 10.31 -10.17
CA SER A 68 -19.59 9.24 -10.28
C SER A 68 -20.50 9.22 -9.05
N VAL A 69 -21.78 9.57 -9.25
CA VAL A 69 -22.80 9.50 -8.19
C VAL A 69 -22.92 8.09 -7.59
N ARG A 70 -22.75 7.06 -8.43
CA ARG A 70 -22.75 5.67 -7.97
C ARG A 70 -21.57 5.41 -7.03
N PHE A 71 -20.38 5.83 -7.40
CA PHE A 71 -19.17 5.64 -6.59
C PHE A 71 -19.27 6.42 -5.27
N ALA A 72 -19.72 7.68 -5.31
CA ALA A 72 -19.94 8.49 -4.10
C ALA A 72 -20.85 7.76 -3.09
N ARG A 73 -21.91 7.09 -3.56
CA ARG A 73 -22.78 6.28 -2.69
C ARG A 73 -22.08 5.06 -2.09
N PHE A 74 -21.08 4.48 -2.75
CA PHE A 74 -20.28 3.43 -2.15
C PHE A 74 -19.40 3.98 -1.02
N VAL A 75 -18.81 5.16 -1.18
CA VAL A 75 -18.05 5.82 -0.12
C VAL A 75 -18.95 6.10 1.10
N ASP A 76 -20.19 6.59 0.88
CA ASP A 76 -21.17 6.83 1.95
C ASP A 76 -21.55 5.56 2.73
N ARG A 77 -21.40 4.39 2.09
CA ARG A 77 -21.77 3.07 2.65
C ARG A 77 -20.58 2.26 3.15
N LEU A 78 -19.37 2.80 3.10
CA LEU A 78 -18.24 2.11 3.68
C LEU A 78 -18.54 1.72 5.14
N PRO A 79 -18.23 0.47 5.54
CA PRO A 79 -18.67 -0.06 6.83
C PRO A 79 -17.84 0.45 8.02
N PHE A 80 -17.01 1.44 7.81
CA PHE A 80 -16.19 2.04 8.86
C PHE A 80 -17.08 2.83 9.83
N GLU A 81 -17.02 2.52 11.10
CA GLU A 81 -17.80 3.16 12.15
C GLU A 81 -17.22 4.56 12.45
N PRO A 82 -18.07 5.55 12.82
CA PRO A 82 -17.56 6.85 13.28
C PRO A 82 -16.58 6.72 14.44
N GLY A 83 -15.45 7.44 14.37
CA GLY A 83 -14.38 7.40 15.37
C GLY A 83 -13.49 6.17 15.31
N SER A 84 -13.68 5.28 14.33
CA SER A 84 -12.89 4.05 14.23
C SER A 84 -11.50 4.30 13.59
N THR A 85 -10.55 3.47 13.98
CA THR A 85 -9.22 3.40 13.36
C THR A 85 -9.20 2.32 12.28
N VAL A 86 -8.76 2.67 11.08
CA VAL A 86 -8.56 1.78 9.93
C VAL A 86 -7.07 1.78 9.58
N VAL A 87 -6.44 0.62 9.64
CA VAL A 87 -5.01 0.47 9.36
C VAL A 87 -4.80 -0.13 7.98
N GLY A 88 -4.03 0.55 7.13
CA GLY A 88 -3.51 0.00 5.88
C GLY A 88 -2.13 -0.58 6.08
N LEU A 89 -1.98 -1.90 5.93
CA LEU A 89 -0.72 -2.64 6.03
C LEU A 89 -0.20 -3.02 4.65
N GLY A 90 1.10 -2.95 4.47
CA GLY A 90 1.69 -3.39 3.20
C GLY A 90 3.14 -2.96 3.03
N ASP A 91 3.54 -3.04 1.78
CA ASP A 91 4.84 -2.64 1.26
C ASP A 91 4.81 -1.24 0.61
N SER A 92 5.69 -0.99 -0.35
CA SER A 92 5.78 0.29 -1.09
C SER A 92 4.48 0.70 -1.79
N ILE A 93 3.61 -0.23 -2.15
CA ILE A 93 2.32 0.06 -2.79
C ILE A 93 1.38 0.79 -1.82
N THR A 94 1.44 0.44 -0.53
CA THR A 94 0.68 1.09 0.54
C THR A 94 1.43 2.29 1.11
N ASP A 95 2.77 2.19 1.21
CA ASP A 95 3.65 3.23 1.76
C ASP A 95 3.65 4.53 0.92
N ASP A 96 3.47 4.43 -0.40
CA ASP A 96 3.47 5.54 -1.35
C ASP A 96 2.71 6.77 -0.81
N ALA A 97 3.36 7.93 -0.81
CA ALA A 97 2.81 9.21 -0.33
C ALA A 97 1.53 9.67 -1.06
N GLN A 98 1.17 9.03 -2.16
CA GLN A 98 -0.08 9.23 -2.90
C GLN A 98 -0.85 7.91 -3.12
N SER A 99 -0.68 6.97 -2.17
CA SER A 99 -1.25 5.63 -2.23
C SER A 99 -2.78 5.60 -2.27
N TRP A 100 -3.30 4.42 -2.54
CA TRP A 100 -4.72 4.10 -2.44
C TRP A 100 -5.32 4.50 -1.08
N LEU A 101 -4.53 4.41 0.00
CA LEU A 101 -4.96 4.77 1.35
C LEU A 101 -5.07 6.29 1.51
N GLU A 102 -4.14 7.06 0.91
CA GLU A 102 -4.23 8.52 0.91
C GLU A 102 -5.40 9.02 0.04
N ILE A 103 -5.68 8.33 -1.07
CA ILE A 103 -6.89 8.60 -1.88
C ILE A 103 -8.15 8.30 -1.05
N LEU A 104 -8.20 7.17 -0.34
CA LEU A 104 -9.31 6.81 0.56
C LEU A 104 -9.51 7.85 1.66
N ARG A 105 -8.42 8.37 2.25
CA ARG A 105 -8.45 9.46 3.23
C ARG A 105 -9.19 10.68 2.68
N HIS A 106 -8.88 11.09 1.47
CA HIS A 106 -9.55 12.22 0.82
C HIS A 106 -11.01 11.92 0.46
N LEU A 107 -11.34 10.69 0.04
CA LEU A 107 -12.73 10.26 -0.20
C LEU A 107 -13.58 10.39 1.06
N LEU A 108 -13.07 9.91 2.20
CA LEU A 108 -13.76 10.00 3.50
C LEU A 108 -13.86 11.47 3.97
N ALA A 109 -12.80 12.25 3.83
CA ALA A 109 -12.81 13.67 4.19
C ALA A 109 -13.86 14.49 3.40
N GLU A 110 -14.10 14.16 2.13
CA GLU A 110 -15.10 14.84 1.30
C GLU A 110 -16.54 14.34 1.54
N ARG A 111 -16.71 13.06 1.90
CA ARG A 111 -18.04 12.45 2.01
C ARG A 111 -18.52 12.22 3.43
N ARG A 112 -17.61 12.01 4.36
CA ARG A 112 -17.89 11.63 5.75
C ARG A 112 -17.03 12.42 6.75
N PRO A 113 -16.92 13.77 6.61
CA PRO A 113 -16.00 14.58 7.41
C PRO A 113 -16.32 14.56 8.92
N GLU A 114 -17.60 14.36 9.28
CA GLU A 114 -18.04 14.36 10.68
C GLU A 114 -17.82 13.01 11.39
N ASP A 115 -17.49 11.96 10.62
CA ASP A 115 -17.35 10.62 11.20
C ASP A 115 -16.04 10.44 11.98
N GLY A 116 -15.05 11.28 11.79
CA GLY A 116 -13.79 11.22 12.54
C GLY A 116 -13.04 9.89 12.37
N ILE A 117 -13.17 9.24 11.20
CA ILE A 117 -12.46 7.99 10.89
C ILE A 117 -10.98 8.27 10.75
N GLU A 118 -10.15 7.58 11.52
CA GLU A 118 -8.71 7.68 11.46
C GLU A 118 -8.13 6.62 10.50
N LEU A 119 -7.38 7.05 9.49
CA LEU A 119 -6.64 6.16 8.59
C LEU A 119 -5.16 6.17 8.96
N LEU A 120 -4.63 5.02 9.36
CA LEU A 120 -3.21 4.84 9.65
C LEU A 120 -2.52 4.14 8.48
N ASN A 121 -1.58 4.81 7.83
CA ASN A 121 -0.73 4.20 6.81
C ASN A 121 0.47 3.52 7.47
N ALA A 122 0.38 2.20 7.62
CA ALA A 122 1.43 1.35 8.18
C ALA A 122 2.15 0.53 7.09
N GLY A 123 2.14 0.98 5.83
CA GLY A 123 3.00 0.47 4.76
C GLY A 123 4.47 0.82 5.02
N ILE A 124 5.38 -0.07 4.66
CA ILE A 124 6.83 0.17 4.67
C ILE A 124 7.42 -0.35 3.35
N SER A 125 8.08 0.53 2.61
CA SER A 125 8.68 0.18 1.31
C SER A 125 9.71 -0.95 1.46
N GLY A 126 9.61 -1.95 0.59
CA GLY A 126 10.45 -3.14 0.63
C GLY A 126 10.02 -4.21 1.63
N ASP A 127 8.96 -3.98 2.41
CA ASP A 127 8.52 -4.94 3.42
C ASP A 127 8.04 -6.26 2.79
N THR A 128 8.26 -7.34 3.52
CA THR A 128 7.82 -8.70 3.18
C THR A 128 6.80 -9.17 4.23
N THR A 129 6.15 -10.29 3.98
CA THR A 129 5.28 -10.90 5.00
C THR A 129 6.03 -11.20 6.30
N SER A 130 7.33 -11.55 6.24
CA SER A 130 8.16 -11.78 7.42
C SER A 130 8.47 -10.50 8.18
N GLY A 131 8.78 -9.40 7.47
CA GLY A 131 9.00 -8.09 8.08
C GLY A 131 7.73 -7.58 8.75
N LEU A 132 6.59 -7.69 8.06
CA LEU A 132 5.29 -7.29 8.60
C LEU A 132 4.95 -8.01 9.90
N LEU A 133 5.19 -9.33 10.00
CA LEU A 133 4.98 -10.09 11.24
C LEU A 133 5.78 -9.54 12.41
N GLY A 134 7.01 -9.05 12.16
CA GLY A 134 7.90 -8.51 13.20
C GLY A 134 7.35 -7.28 13.91
N ARG A 135 6.43 -6.53 13.27
CA ARG A 135 5.82 -5.29 13.80
C ARG A 135 4.31 -5.38 13.98
N PHE A 136 3.72 -6.54 13.72
CA PHE A 136 2.26 -6.69 13.66
C PHE A 136 1.58 -6.52 15.02
N LEU A 137 2.19 -7.01 16.09
CA LEU A 137 1.63 -6.89 17.44
C LEU A 137 1.54 -5.44 17.90
N ASP A 138 2.54 -4.61 17.60
CA ASP A 138 2.54 -3.18 17.95
C ASP A 138 1.42 -2.43 17.21
N LEU A 139 1.04 -2.91 16.01
CA LEU A 139 -0.08 -2.37 15.26
C LEU A 139 -1.44 -2.77 15.85
N LEU A 140 -1.57 -3.99 16.40
CA LEU A 140 -2.78 -4.42 17.10
C LEU A 140 -3.01 -3.63 18.40
N GLU A 141 -1.95 -3.15 19.08
CA GLU A 141 -2.06 -2.28 20.25
C GLU A 141 -2.74 -0.93 19.95
N ARG A 142 -2.85 -0.54 18.68
CA ARG A 142 -3.61 0.65 18.25
C ARG A 142 -5.13 0.44 18.26
N ASP A 143 -5.60 -0.74 18.64
CA ASP A 143 -7.01 -1.13 18.69
C ASP A 143 -7.75 -0.81 17.36
N PRO A 144 -7.25 -1.31 16.21
CA PRO A 144 -7.88 -1.03 14.94
C PRO A 144 -9.24 -1.73 14.82
N ALA A 145 -10.25 -1.02 14.30
CA ALA A 145 -11.52 -1.64 13.92
C ALA A 145 -11.43 -2.39 12.59
N TRP A 146 -10.49 -1.95 11.72
CA TRP A 146 -10.27 -2.54 10.40
C TRP A 146 -8.79 -2.60 10.08
N ILE A 147 -8.36 -3.73 9.50
CA ILE A 147 -7.01 -3.93 8.98
C ILE A 147 -7.13 -4.32 7.50
N ILE A 148 -6.55 -3.51 6.61
CA ILE A 148 -6.51 -3.74 5.17
C ILE A 148 -5.09 -4.12 4.80
N ILE A 149 -4.89 -5.34 4.27
CA ILE A 149 -3.57 -5.94 4.04
C ILE A 149 -3.30 -6.07 2.54
N LEU A 150 -2.25 -5.41 2.06
CA LEU A 150 -1.71 -5.54 0.71
C LEU A 150 -0.21 -5.81 0.80
N ILE A 151 0.18 -7.08 0.84
CA ILE A 151 1.56 -7.53 1.09
C ILE A 151 1.90 -8.76 0.27
N GLY A 152 3.17 -9.03 0.11
CA GLY A 152 3.71 -10.26 -0.49
C GLY A 152 4.35 -10.04 -1.85
N THR A 153 4.27 -8.84 -2.42
CA THR A 153 4.97 -8.48 -3.65
C THR A 153 6.48 -8.71 -3.50
N ASN A 154 7.07 -8.28 -2.39
CA ASN A 154 8.51 -8.41 -2.15
C ASN A 154 8.93 -9.83 -1.73
N ASP A 155 8.02 -10.66 -1.24
CA ASP A 155 8.34 -12.06 -0.89
C ASP A 155 8.93 -12.81 -2.08
N VAL A 156 8.38 -12.59 -3.27
CA VAL A 156 8.80 -13.27 -4.50
C VAL A 156 9.86 -12.52 -5.30
N ALA A 157 10.40 -11.44 -4.77
CA ALA A 157 11.53 -10.75 -5.38
C ALA A 157 12.79 -11.63 -5.38
N PHE A 158 13.49 -11.68 -6.51
CA PHE A 158 14.75 -12.41 -6.67
C PHE A 158 15.92 -11.44 -6.66
N VAL A 159 16.93 -11.73 -5.86
CA VAL A 159 18.17 -10.97 -5.90
C VAL A 159 19.01 -11.44 -7.08
N ARG A 160 19.11 -10.62 -8.12
CA ARG A 160 19.93 -10.80 -9.34
C ARG A 160 19.45 -11.81 -10.38
N ASP A 161 18.96 -12.98 -9.99
CA ASP A 161 18.68 -14.08 -10.92
C ASP A 161 17.52 -14.92 -10.40
N PRO A 162 16.47 -15.14 -11.20
CA PRO A 162 15.35 -16.00 -10.84
C PRO A 162 15.72 -17.44 -10.48
N ARG A 163 16.94 -17.88 -10.82
CA ARG A 163 17.49 -19.20 -10.41
C ARG A 163 18.02 -19.21 -8.99
N THR A 164 18.12 -18.06 -8.35
CA THR A 164 18.54 -17.93 -6.96
C THR A 164 17.34 -18.11 -6.03
N LYS A 165 17.40 -17.56 -4.85
CA LYS A 165 16.34 -17.63 -3.85
C LYS A 165 15.48 -16.37 -3.91
N SER A 166 14.15 -16.50 -3.80
CA SER A 166 13.26 -15.40 -3.46
C SER A 166 13.54 -14.90 -2.03
N LEU A 167 13.14 -13.68 -1.70
CA LEU A 167 13.36 -13.12 -0.37
C LEU A 167 12.67 -13.96 0.71
N VAL A 168 11.42 -14.36 0.47
CA VAL A 168 10.68 -15.30 1.32
C VAL A 168 10.26 -16.51 0.48
N SER A 169 10.32 -17.72 1.06
CA SER A 169 9.84 -18.89 0.37
C SER A 169 8.31 -18.89 0.32
N ARG A 170 7.72 -19.56 -0.68
CA ARG A 170 6.27 -19.68 -0.81
C ARG A 170 5.62 -20.27 0.43
N GLU A 171 6.23 -21.32 1.00
CA GLU A 171 5.73 -21.98 2.22
C GLU A 171 5.75 -21.03 3.42
N GLU A 172 6.77 -20.17 3.51
CA GLU A 172 6.85 -19.19 4.58
C GLU A 172 5.87 -18.04 4.36
N THR A 173 5.69 -17.57 3.12
CA THR A 173 4.64 -16.60 2.78
C THR A 173 3.25 -17.09 3.20
N ASP A 174 2.90 -18.35 2.90
CA ASP A 174 1.61 -18.93 3.31
C ASP A 174 1.46 -18.97 4.84
N LYS A 175 2.50 -19.41 5.56
CA LYS A 175 2.49 -19.43 7.03
C LYS A 175 2.35 -18.02 7.61
N ASN A 176 3.10 -17.07 7.08
CA ASN A 176 3.07 -15.68 7.55
C ASN A 176 1.68 -15.06 7.38
N LEU A 177 1.06 -15.21 6.21
CA LEU A 177 -0.28 -14.73 5.93
C LEU A 177 -1.32 -15.34 6.88
N ARG A 178 -1.26 -16.66 7.12
CA ARG A 178 -2.12 -17.33 8.10
C ARG A 178 -1.88 -16.84 9.51
N THR A 179 -0.62 -16.65 9.89
CA THR A 179 -0.27 -16.13 11.23
C THR A 179 -0.82 -14.72 11.45
N LEU A 180 -0.77 -13.83 10.45
CA LEU A 180 -1.40 -12.50 10.54
C LEU A 180 -2.91 -12.61 10.82
N ARG A 181 -3.59 -13.53 10.14
CA ARG A 181 -5.01 -13.81 10.38
C ARG A 181 -5.25 -14.35 11.78
N ASP A 182 -4.54 -15.41 12.15
CA ASP A 182 -4.70 -16.10 13.44
C ASP A 182 -4.44 -15.15 14.63
N LEU A 183 -3.41 -14.28 14.52
CA LEU A 183 -3.12 -13.26 15.53
C LEU A 183 -4.24 -12.22 15.62
N THR A 184 -4.79 -11.77 14.48
CA THR A 184 -5.90 -10.84 14.50
C THR A 184 -7.12 -11.47 15.18
N GLU A 185 -7.50 -12.69 14.80
CA GLU A 185 -8.64 -13.40 15.40
C GLU A 185 -8.45 -13.68 16.90
N ALA A 186 -7.22 -13.90 17.34
CA ALA A 186 -6.92 -14.23 18.74
C ALA A 186 -6.81 -13.00 19.64
N LEU A 187 -6.38 -11.85 19.12
CA LEU A 187 -5.93 -10.71 19.91
C LEU A 187 -6.68 -9.41 19.61
N SER A 188 -7.58 -9.39 18.63
CA SER A 188 -8.28 -8.18 18.20
C SER A 188 -9.69 -8.49 17.71
N GLU A 189 -10.57 -7.51 17.77
CA GLU A 189 -11.90 -7.54 17.13
C GLU A 189 -11.87 -6.91 15.71
N ALA A 190 -10.69 -6.61 15.19
CA ALA A 190 -10.51 -5.98 13.89
C ALA A 190 -11.05 -6.85 12.76
N ARG A 191 -11.73 -6.23 11.82
CA ARG A 191 -12.17 -6.88 10.58
C ARG A 191 -11.06 -6.84 9.55
N LEU A 192 -10.77 -7.98 8.94
CA LEU A 192 -9.74 -8.10 7.91
C LEU A 192 -10.28 -7.83 6.50
N VAL A 193 -9.50 -7.10 5.73
CA VAL A 193 -9.65 -6.96 4.29
C VAL A 193 -8.34 -7.36 3.64
N TRP A 194 -8.39 -8.38 2.80
CA TRP A 194 -7.22 -8.86 2.06
C TRP A 194 -7.23 -8.30 0.64
N MET A 195 -6.07 -7.83 0.17
CA MET A 195 -5.87 -7.43 -1.22
C MET A 195 -4.80 -8.30 -1.84
N THR A 196 -5.06 -8.84 -3.04
CA THR A 196 -4.01 -9.57 -3.78
C THR A 196 -2.97 -8.58 -4.30
N PRO A 197 -1.67 -8.94 -4.39
CA PRO A 197 -0.72 -8.12 -5.14
C PRO A 197 -1.20 -7.97 -6.59
N PRO A 198 -1.06 -6.80 -7.22
CA PRO A 198 -1.33 -6.62 -8.63
C PRO A 198 -0.28 -7.34 -9.49
N PRO A 199 -0.57 -7.68 -10.75
CA PRO A 199 0.41 -8.20 -11.69
C PRO A 199 1.41 -7.12 -12.10
N ALA A 200 2.61 -7.53 -12.54
CA ALA A 200 3.67 -6.67 -13.06
C ALA A 200 3.73 -6.69 -14.60
N ILE A 201 4.36 -5.70 -15.19
CA ILE A 201 4.78 -5.74 -16.60
C ILE A 201 6.24 -6.22 -16.65
N GLU A 202 6.43 -7.53 -16.73
CA GLU A 202 7.77 -8.17 -16.64
C GLU A 202 8.81 -7.55 -17.59
N ALA A 203 8.41 -7.16 -18.79
CA ALA A 203 9.32 -6.54 -19.75
C ALA A 203 9.89 -5.23 -19.21
N ARG A 204 9.09 -4.42 -18.53
CA ARG A 204 9.56 -3.17 -17.89
C ARG A 204 10.40 -3.47 -16.65
N VAL A 205 10.02 -4.46 -15.84
CA VAL A 205 10.82 -4.89 -14.67
C VAL A 205 12.22 -5.29 -15.11
N VAL A 206 12.35 -6.09 -16.15
CA VAL A 206 13.66 -6.51 -16.69
C VAL A 206 14.46 -5.34 -17.26
N GLU A 207 13.79 -4.41 -17.95
CA GLU A 207 14.43 -3.25 -18.57
C GLU A 207 14.91 -2.23 -17.53
N SER A 208 14.16 -2.03 -16.45
CA SER A 208 14.50 -1.07 -15.39
C SER A 208 15.51 -1.62 -14.39
N SER A 209 15.58 -2.96 -14.22
CA SER A 209 16.44 -3.57 -13.21
C SER A 209 17.92 -3.46 -13.56
N SER A 210 18.71 -2.88 -12.66
CA SER A 210 20.16 -2.95 -12.68
C SER A 210 20.66 -4.31 -12.15
N LEU A 211 21.97 -4.60 -12.32
CA LEU A 211 22.58 -5.85 -11.80
C LEU A 211 22.47 -6.02 -10.27
N CYS A 212 22.06 -4.98 -9.55
CA CYS A 212 21.98 -4.96 -8.09
C CYS A 212 20.55 -4.90 -7.59
N GLU A 213 19.55 -4.72 -8.46
CA GLU A 213 18.15 -4.59 -8.10
C GLU A 213 17.42 -5.94 -8.16
N PRO A 214 16.41 -6.14 -7.31
CA PRO A 214 15.58 -7.33 -7.37
C PRO A 214 14.73 -7.36 -8.64
N THR A 215 14.32 -8.56 -9.04
CA THR A 215 13.42 -8.81 -10.19
C THR A 215 12.20 -9.61 -9.77
N TRP A 216 11.11 -9.50 -10.51
CA TRP A 216 9.84 -10.18 -10.26
C TRP A 216 9.34 -10.90 -11.51
N ARG A 217 8.59 -11.98 -11.30
CA ARG A 217 7.89 -12.71 -12.36
C ARG A 217 6.41 -12.81 -12.03
N ASN A 218 5.54 -12.61 -13.01
CA ASN A 218 4.10 -12.74 -12.81
C ASN A 218 3.68 -14.13 -12.35
N ALA A 219 4.37 -15.19 -12.78
CA ALA A 219 4.09 -16.54 -12.31
C ALA A 219 4.21 -16.66 -10.77
N ASP A 220 5.20 -16.00 -10.17
CA ASP A 220 5.42 -16.01 -8.72
C ASP A 220 4.45 -15.06 -8.00
N LEU A 221 4.18 -13.87 -8.55
CA LEU A 221 3.16 -12.95 -8.04
C LEU A 221 1.75 -13.58 -8.06
N ALA A 222 1.41 -14.32 -9.13
CA ALA A 222 0.15 -15.07 -9.24
C ALA A 222 0.00 -16.13 -8.15
N GLU A 223 1.10 -16.81 -7.77
CA GLU A 223 1.07 -17.77 -6.66
C GLU A 223 0.83 -17.04 -5.32
N VAL A 224 1.43 -15.87 -5.09
CA VAL A 224 1.11 -15.06 -3.89
C VAL A 224 -0.36 -14.63 -3.90
N ALA A 225 -0.86 -14.13 -5.03
CA ALA A 225 -2.28 -13.77 -5.15
C ALA A 225 -3.20 -14.96 -4.82
N LYS A 226 -2.82 -16.18 -5.23
CA LYS A 226 -3.54 -17.40 -4.89
C LYS A 226 -3.47 -17.73 -3.39
N LEU A 227 -2.33 -17.53 -2.74
CA LEU A 227 -2.20 -17.69 -1.29
C LEU A 227 -3.10 -16.71 -0.54
N VAL A 228 -3.09 -15.43 -0.93
CA VAL A 228 -3.96 -14.40 -0.34
C VAL A 228 -5.43 -14.76 -0.48
N ARG A 229 -5.88 -15.21 -1.68
CA ARG A 229 -7.26 -15.68 -1.88
C ARG A 229 -7.60 -16.86 -0.96
N GLY A 230 -6.65 -17.78 -0.77
CA GLY A 230 -6.84 -18.95 0.12
C GLY A 230 -6.90 -18.59 1.59
N VAL A 231 -6.11 -17.59 2.03
CA VAL A 231 -6.10 -17.12 3.43
C VAL A 231 -7.31 -16.24 3.73
N ALA A 232 -7.78 -15.44 2.79
CA ALA A 232 -8.93 -14.56 2.98
C ALA A 232 -10.18 -15.33 3.47
N GLY A 233 -10.44 -16.55 2.96
CA GLY A 233 -11.55 -17.36 3.43
C GLY A 233 -12.90 -16.63 3.33
N GLU A 234 -13.52 -16.34 4.49
CA GLU A 234 -14.78 -15.61 4.59
C GLU A 234 -14.58 -14.08 4.76
N ASP A 235 -13.35 -13.63 4.98
CA ASP A 235 -13.02 -12.21 5.07
C ASP A 235 -13.27 -11.50 3.74
N THR A 236 -13.20 -10.18 3.76
CA THR A 236 -13.32 -9.42 2.51
C THR A 236 -12.05 -9.56 1.69
N LEU A 237 -12.21 -9.97 0.43
CA LEU A 237 -11.13 -10.01 -0.56
C LEU A 237 -11.36 -8.93 -1.63
N VAL A 238 -10.31 -8.16 -1.93
CA VAL A 238 -10.21 -7.28 -3.09
C VAL A 238 -9.19 -7.87 -4.04
N ASP A 239 -9.63 -8.35 -5.18
CA ASP A 239 -8.77 -9.00 -6.17
C ASP A 239 -8.15 -7.98 -7.11
N LEU A 240 -6.94 -7.49 -6.78
CA LEU A 240 -6.24 -6.54 -7.61
C LEU A 240 -5.63 -7.17 -8.87
N TRP A 241 -5.41 -8.48 -8.87
CA TRP A 241 -5.01 -9.19 -10.08
C TRP A 241 -6.08 -9.06 -11.16
N GLU A 242 -7.35 -9.25 -10.78
CA GLU A 242 -8.48 -9.07 -11.68
C GLU A 242 -8.68 -7.57 -12.04
N ALA A 243 -8.54 -6.67 -11.08
CA ALA A 243 -8.74 -5.24 -11.28
C ALA A 243 -7.71 -4.61 -12.23
N PHE A 244 -6.48 -5.11 -12.25
CA PHE A 244 -5.42 -4.62 -13.14
C PHE A 244 -5.40 -5.32 -14.50
N GLY A 245 -6.00 -6.51 -14.60
CA GLY A 245 -5.95 -7.36 -15.79
C GLY A 245 -4.67 -8.17 -15.90
N ASP A 246 -4.67 -9.18 -16.78
CA ASP A 246 -3.50 -9.99 -17.09
C ASP A 246 -3.39 -10.21 -18.61
N PRO A 247 -2.50 -9.50 -19.32
CA PRO A 247 -1.53 -8.53 -18.78
C PRO A 247 -2.18 -7.25 -18.22
N PRO A 248 -1.52 -6.55 -17.27
CA PRO A 248 -2.07 -5.33 -16.71
C PRO A 248 -2.07 -4.19 -17.73
N GLU A 249 -3.06 -3.29 -17.61
CA GLU A 249 -3.12 -2.09 -18.42
C GLU A 249 -1.87 -1.23 -18.19
N PRO A 250 -1.13 -0.85 -19.26
CA PRO A 250 0.19 -0.22 -19.14
C PRO A 250 0.24 1.08 -18.34
N GLU A 251 -0.85 1.85 -18.34
CA GLU A 251 -0.98 3.11 -17.60
C GLU A 251 -1.18 2.93 -16.10
N LEU A 252 -1.55 1.74 -15.63
CA LEU A 252 -1.74 1.45 -14.21
C LEU A 252 -0.41 1.26 -13.47
N LEU A 253 0.69 1.03 -14.19
CA LEU A 253 2.01 0.83 -13.61
C LEU A 253 3.00 1.91 -14.04
N LEU A 254 3.94 2.20 -13.16
CA LEU A 254 5.09 3.08 -13.44
C LEU A 254 6.00 2.47 -14.52
N PRO A 255 6.98 3.24 -15.03
CA PRO A 255 7.95 2.73 -15.98
C PRO A 255 8.75 1.51 -15.51
N ASP A 256 8.89 1.31 -14.19
CA ASP A 256 9.53 0.13 -13.59
C ASP A 256 8.72 -1.16 -13.79
N GLY A 257 7.45 -1.05 -14.17
CA GLY A 257 6.58 -2.19 -14.43
C GLY A 257 6.05 -2.92 -13.19
N LEU A 258 6.36 -2.42 -11.99
CA LEU A 258 5.97 -3.04 -10.71
C LEU A 258 5.08 -2.13 -9.86
N HIS A 259 5.54 -0.90 -9.60
CA HIS A 259 4.80 0.01 -8.74
C HIS A 259 3.59 0.61 -9.47
N PRO A 260 2.43 0.68 -8.82
CA PRO A 260 1.27 1.35 -9.38
C PRO A 260 1.56 2.84 -9.66
N SER A 261 1.18 3.30 -10.84
CA SER A 261 1.10 4.72 -11.15
C SER A 261 0.01 5.39 -10.32
N LEU A 262 -0.12 6.71 -10.41
CA LEU A 262 -1.25 7.40 -9.78
C LEU A 262 -2.62 6.87 -10.28
N ALA A 263 -2.71 6.45 -11.55
CA ALA A 263 -3.90 5.78 -12.09
C ALA A 263 -4.08 4.39 -11.46
N GLY A 264 -3.01 3.64 -11.25
CA GLY A 264 -3.05 2.36 -10.54
C GLY A 264 -3.46 2.51 -9.07
N GLN A 265 -2.91 3.47 -8.35
CA GLN A 265 -3.31 3.76 -6.97
C GLN A 265 -4.80 4.14 -6.89
N ARG A 266 -5.30 4.92 -7.86
CA ARG A 266 -6.72 5.23 -7.98
C ARG A 266 -7.56 3.99 -8.26
N ALA A 267 -7.08 3.07 -9.09
CA ALA A 267 -7.77 1.80 -9.37
C ALA A 267 -7.86 0.91 -8.13
N ILE A 268 -6.79 0.82 -7.31
CA ILE A 268 -6.79 0.10 -6.04
C ILE A 268 -7.83 0.70 -5.08
N ALA A 269 -7.83 2.03 -4.90
CA ALA A 269 -8.79 2.71 -4.04
C ALA A 269 -10.24 2.48 -4.51
N ALA A 270 -10.47 2.52 -5.83
CA ALA A 270 -11.78 2.27 -6.41
C ALA A 270 -12.25 0.83 -6.17
N ALA A 271 -11.40 -0.17 -6.42
CA ALA A 271 -11.72 -1.57 -6.19
C ALA A 271 -12.06 -1.85 -4.72
N LEU A 272 -11.29 -1.28 -3.79
CA LEU A 272 -11.55 -1.40 -2.34
C LEU A 272 -12.93 -0.81 -1.97
N VAL A 273 -13.20 0.43 -2.40
CA VAL A 273 -14.47 1.12 -2.09
C VAL A 273 -15.67 0.41 -2.70
N GLU A 274 -15.57 -0.07 -3.93
CA GLU A 274 -16.64 -0.82 -4.59
C GLU A 274 -16.91 -2.14 -3.86
N GLN A 275 -15.85 -2.89 -3.50
CA GLN A 275 -15.99 -4.17 -2.80
C GLN A 275 -16.64 -4.01 -1.42
N LEU A 276 -16.22 -3.00 -0.63
CA LEU A 276 -16.78 -2.76 0.69
C LEU A 276 -18.17 -2.10 0.65
N GLY A 277 -18.40 -1.17 -0.29
CA GLY A 277 -19.66 -0.43 -0.41
C GLY A 277 -20.80 -1.24 -1.06
N TYR A 278 -20.49 -2.34 -1.77
CA TYR A 278 -21.48 -3.20 -2.42
C TYR A 278 -22.13 -4.23 -1.47
N ARG A 279 -21.47 -4.61 -0.40
CA ARG A 279 -21.86 -5.69 0.54
C ARG A 279 -23.00 -5.34 1.51
N ARG A 280 -23.92 -4.47 1.15
CA ARG A 280 -25.14 -4.22 1.95
C ARG A 280 -26.41 -4.51 1.17
#